data_8ccc49fbee015e51013dcaeeee480eb4
#
_entry.id   8ccc49fbee015e51013dcaeeee480eb4
#
_cell.length_a   1.000
_cell.length_b   1.000
_cell.length_c   1.000
_cell.angle_alpha   90.00
_cell.angle_beta   90.00
_cell.angle_gamma   90.00
#
_symmetry.space_group_name_H-M   'P 1'
#
loop_
_entity.id
_entity.type
_entity.pdbx_description
1 polymer ?
#
loop_
_entity_poly.entity_id
_entity_poly.type
_entity_poly.pdbx_seq_one_letter_code
_entity_poly.pdbx_strand_id
1 'polypeptide(L)'
;IAAERTRMLYQGSQVPTLFMLLSGVACAFLLWGAQPPVLLVSWSIWLVILAVLRLVQVRAFNNVLPSRQAERHWRRLFLLGAGASGLTLAFAAIALVPADVFYLQALVYGLIGAAILSASVAYAISFSAFLTFALPCLLPSVGYLLLSDNSVQRGWGLLGSILLLALLVVAWQVNRLVQRSLLQRFHNQALISNLEHAKLQAEGLNGELAHEVEQRRRAERDLRQAHGELEMRVAERTLELDETAHALSKSRARLTLAIEASELGLWDWDLQSDEVHHSRLKEIFGLEPDEVQVMLRDLKPRLHPDDLPVL
;
A
#
# COMPACT_ATOMS: atom_id res chain seq x y z
N ILE A 1 -19.11 2.98 -3.05
CA ILE A 1 -19.59 4.32 -3.48
C ILE A 1 -21.13 4.37 -3.44
N ALA A 2 -21.88 3.42 -4.05
CA ALA A 2 -23.35 3.47 -4.09
C ALA A 2 -23.98 3.36 -2.68
N ALA A 3 -23.52 2.40 -1.87
CA ALA A 3 -23.98 2.22 -0.49
C ALA A 3 -23.72 3.45 0.38
N GLU A 4 -22.55 4.07 0.24
CA GLU A 4 -22.20 5.28 0.98
C GLU A 4 -23.11 6.47 0.60
N ARG A 5 -23.44 6.61 -0.69
CA ARG A 5 -24.40 7.62 -1.13
C ARG A 5 -25.79 7.40 -0.53
N THR A 6 -26.29 6.16 -0.52
CA THR A 6 -27.58 5.84 0.08
C THR A 6 -27.59 6.16 1.57
N ARG A 7 -26.50 5.85 2.27
CA ARG A 7 -26.32 6.21 3.68
C ARG A 7 -26.37 7.71 3.92
N MET A 8 -25.59 8.47 3.12
CA MET A 8 -25.58 9.95 3.20
C MET A 8 -26.97 10.55 2.92
N LEU A 9 -27.74 9.99 1.96
CA LEU A 9 -29.10 10.44 1.67
C LEU A 9 -30.02 10.28 2.89
N TYR A 10 -29.99 9.13 3.55
CA TYR A 10 -30.81 8.88 4.74
C TYR A 10 -30.39 9.78 5.91
N GLN A 11 -29.09 9.95 6.15
CA GLN A 11 -28.58 10.83 7.19
C GLN A 11 -28.94 12.30 6.96
N GLY A 12 -28.85 12.76 5.69
CA GLY A 12 -29.18 14.13 5.33
C GLY A 12 -30.70 14.43 5.24
N SER A 13 -31.56 13.40 5.18
CA SER A 13 -33.01 13.61 4.91
C SER A 13 -33.83 14.08 6.09
N GLN A 14 -33.29 14.08 7.29
CA GLN A 14 -33.98 14.52 8.50
C GLN A 14 -34.29 16.03 8.43
N VAL A 15 -33.33 16.84 8.02
CA VAL A 15 -33.45 18.30 7.94
C VAL A 15 -34.54 18.72 6.94
N PRO A 16 -34.53 18.24 5.67
CA PRO A 16 -35.65 18.55 4.73
C PRO A 16 -37.02 18.12 5.24
N THR A 17 -37.10 16.98 5.92
CA THR A 17 -38.37 16.49 6.47
C THR A 17 -38.91 17.43 7.55
N LEU A 18 -38.03 17.92 8.44
CA LEU A 18 -38.39 18.89 9.46
C LEU A 18 -38.79 20.25 8.86
N PHE A 19 -38.05 20.74 7.84
CA PHE A 19 -38.40 21.98 7.14
C PHE A 19 -39.72 21.85 6.39
N MET A 20 -40.00 20.72 5.77
CA MET A 20 -41.29 20.44 5.12
C MET A 20 -42.45 20.50 6.13
N LEU A 21 -42.28 19.91 7.32
CA LEU A 21 -43.26 19.96 8.41
C LEU A 21 -43.48 21.42 8.88
N LEU A 22 -42.40 22.12 9.17
CA LEU A 22 -42.43 23.49 9.68
C LEU A 22 -43.11 24.43 8.66
N SER A 23 -42.70 24.31 7.39
CA SER A 23 -43.31 25.08 6.30
C SER A 23 -44.80 24.73 6.11
N GLY A 24 -45.15 23.44 6.25
CA GLY A 24 -46.55 22.99 6.14
C GLY A 24 -47.42 23.51 7.27
N VAL A 25 -46.95 23.46 8.52
CA VAL A 25 -47.66 24.02 9.67
C VAL A 25 -47.85 25.54 9.52
N ALA A 26 -46.78 26.23 9.08
CA ALA A 26 -46.83 27.66 8.80
C ALA A 26 -47.84 28.00 7.68
N CYS A 27 -47.85 27.21 6.60
CA CYS A 27 -48.83 27.35 5.53
C CYS A 27 -50.27 27.12 6.04
N ALA A 28 -50.51 26.09 6.84
CA ALA A 28 -51.83 25.82 7.40
C ALA A 28 -52.31 26.96 8.30
N PHE A 29 -51.41 27.53 9.10
CA PHE A 29 -51.72 28.71 9.95
C PHE A 29 -52.03 29.96 9.13
N LEU A 30 -51.21 30.26 8.13
CA LEU A 30 -51.41 31.42 7.26
C LEU A 30 -52.68 31.36 6.43
N LEU A 31 -53.09 30.17 6.00
CA LEU A 31 -54.26 29.94 5.17
C LEU A 31 -55.56 29.73 5.99
N TRP A 32 -55.43 29.73 7.33
CA TRP A 32 -56.58 29.54 8.21
C TRP A 32 -57.59 30.71 8.02
N GLY A 33 -58.80 30.37 7.62
CA GLY A 33 -59.82 31.33 7.27
C GLY A 33 -59.86 31.80 5.80
N ALA A 34 -58.79 31.55 5.03
CA ALA A 34 -58.73 31.85 3.61
C ALA A 34 -59.14 30.66 2.72
N GLN A 35 -59.09 29.44 3.30
CA GLN A 35 -59.41 28.20 2.61
C GLN A 35 -60.37 27.34 3.47
N PRO A 36 -61.13 26.41 2.86
CA PRO A 36 -62.01 25.51 3.61
C PRO A 36 -61.23 24.72 4.65
N PRO A 37 -61.63 24.70 5.94
CA PRO A 37 -60.88 24.06 7.02
C PRO A 37 -60.71 22.54 6.82
N VAL A 38 -61.66 21.87 6.16
CA VAL A 38 -61.59 20.46 5.84
C VAL A 38 -60.38 20.18 4.92
N LEU A 39 -60.16 21.01 3.91
CA LEU A 39 -59.03 20.86 2.96
C LEU A 39 -57.69 21.09 3.65
N LEU A 40 -57.59 22.13 4.48
CA LEU A 40 -56.38 22.43 5.25
C LEU A 40 -56.02 21.33 6.26
N VAL A 41 -57.02 20.86 7.02
CA VAL A 41 -56.82 19.82 8.02
C VAL A 41 -56.45 18.50 7.38
N SER A 42 -57.15 18.07 6.33
CA SER A 42 -56.85 16.83 5.63
C SER A 42 -55.44 16.81 5.00
N TRP A 43 -55.06 17.96 4.37
CA TRP A 43 -53.70 18.09 3.85
C TRP A 43 -52.63 18.11 4.96
N SER A 44 -52.88 18.76 6.09
CA SER A 44 -51.95 18.82 7.22
C SER A 44 -51.76 17.43 7.85
N ILE A 45 -52.86 16.68 8.00
CA ILE A 45 -52.79 15.27 8.48
C ILE A 45 -51.95 14.42 7.54
N TRP A 46 -52.19 14.52 6.21
CA TRP A 46 -51.40 13.81 5.21
C TRP A 46 -49.92 14.16 5.30
N LEU A 47 -49.58 15.45 5.43
CA LEU A 47 -48.22 15.95 5.55
C LEU A 47 -47.51 15.38 6.81
N VAL A 48 -48.22 15.32 7.95
CA VAL A 48 -47.69 14.71 9.19
C VAL A 48 -47.47 13.22 9.01
N ILE A 49 -48.43 12.50 8.41
CA ILE A 49 -48.30 11.06 8.12
C ILE A 49 -47.04 10.80 7.25
N LEU A 50 -46.90 11.59 6.19
CA LEU A 50 -45.77 11.46 5.28
C LEU A 50 -44.43 11.73 6.00
N ALA A 51 -44.38 12.76 6.83
CA ALA A 51 -43.16 13.07 7.61
C ALA A 51 -42.82 12.00 8.61
N VAL A 52 -43.81 11.43 9.32
CA VAL A 52 -43.62 10.32 10.23
C VAL A 52 -43.10 9.08 9.47
N LEU A 53 -43.68 8.73 8.33
CA LEU A 53 -43.22 7.64 7.48
C LEU A 53 -41.78 7.84 7.05
N ARG A 54 -41.38 9.04 6.68
CA ARG A 54 -39.97 9.40 6.32
C ARG A 54 -39.04 9.20 7.50
N LEU A 55 -39.41 9.65 8.71
CA LEU A 55 -38.61 9.47 9.91
C LEU A 55 -38.47 7.98 10.32
N VAL A 56 -39.57 7.22 10.19
CA VAL A 56 -39.56 5.76 10.40
C VAL A 56 -38.64 5.08 9.39
N GLN A 57 -38.70 5.47 8.10
CA GLN A 57 -37.76 4.95 7.08
C GLN A 57 -36.30 5.19 7.45
N VAL A 58 -35.96 6.40 7.95
CA VAL A 58 -34.60 6.73 8.39
C VAL A 58 -34.15 5.84 9.54
N ARG A 59 -35.03 5.67 10.55
CA ARG A 59 -34.73 4.77 11.70
C ARG A 59 -34.59 3.32 11.27
N ALA A 60 -35.50 2.84 10.43
CA ALA A 60 -35.46 1.47 9.93
C ALA A 60 -34.18 1.19 9.10
N PHE A 61 -33.76 2.15 8.25
CA PHE A 61 -32.52 2.05 7.50
C PHE A 61 -31.30 1.94 8.40
N ASN A 62 -31.23 2.70 9.49
CA ASN A 62 -30.08 2.70 10.41
C ASN A 62 -29.93 1.38 11.17
N ASN A 63 -31.01 0.59 11.28
CA ASN A 63 -31.04 -0.69 11.98
C ASN A 63 -30.74 -1.90 11.06
N VAL A 64 -30.56 -1.68 9.74
CA VAL A 64 -30.36 -2.76 8.77
C VAL A 64 -28.87 -2.92 8.46
N LEU A 65 -28.38 -4.16 8.51
CA LEU A 65 -27.02 -4.51 8.10
C LEU A 65 -26.84 -4.26 6.59
N PRO A 66 -25.67 -3.73 6.16
CA PRO A 66 -25.43 -3.39 4.77
C PRO A 66 -25.34 -4.65 3.89
N SER A 67 -26.34 -4.85 3.04
CA SER A 67 -26.30 -5.84 1.97
C SER A 67 -26.63 -5.18 0.61
N ARG A 68 -26.06 -5.70 -0.50
CA ARG A 68 -26.29 -5.12 -1.85
C ARG A 68 -27.75 -5.20 -2.32
N GLN A 69 -28.52 -6.17 -1.85
CA GLN A 69 -29.95 -6.29 -2.19
C GLN A 69 -30.79 -5.33 -1.37
N ALA A 70 -30.50 -5.19 -0.08
CA ALA A 70 -31.14 -4.20 0.78
C ALA A 70 -30.89 -2.78 0.29
N GLU A 71 -29.71 -2.46 -0.22
CA GLU A 71 -29.37 -1.13 -0.74
C GLU A 71 -30.30 -0.68 -1.87
N ARG A 72 -30.56 -1.55 -2.87
CA ARG A 72 -31.46 -1.22 -4.00
C ARG A 72 -32.87 -0.97 -3.55
N HIS A 73 -33.34 -1.77 -2.59
CA HIS A 73 -34.66 -1.61 -2.00
C HIS A 73 -34.80 -0.28 -1.24
N TRP A 74 -33.86 0.02 -0.35
CA TRP A 74 -33.84 1.26 0.42
C TRP A 74 -33.73 2.50 -0.44
N ARG A 75 -32.92 2.44 -1.51
CA ARG A 75 -32.84 3.53 -2.48
C ARG A 75 -34.17 3.80 -3.18
N ARG A 76 -34.89 2.75 -3.61
CA ARG A 76 -36.23 2.87 -4.21
C ARG A 76 -37.23 3.47 -3.23
N LEU A 77 -37.26 2.99 -2.01
CA LEU A 77 -38.12 3.55 -0.95
C LEU A 77 -37.83 5.01 -0.69
N PHE A 78 -36.56 5.39 -0.68
CA PHE A 78 -36.16 6.78 -0.53
C PHE A 78 -36.69 7.63 -1.67
N LEU A 79 -36.54 7.20 -2.92
CA LEU A 79 -37.03 7.93 -4.11
C LEU A 79 -38.56 8.09 -4.08
N LEU A 80 -39.28 7.03 -3.74
CA LEU A 80 -40.75 7.10 -3.61
C LEU A 80 -41.20 8.13 -2.56
N GLY A 81 -40.54 8.09 -1.39
CA GLY A 81 -40.82 9.07 -0.33
C GLY A 81 -40.46 10.50 -0.73
N ALA A 82 -39.36 10.71 -1.47
CA ALA A 82 -38.97 12.00 -1.99
C ALA A 82 -40.02 12.54 -3.01
N GLY A 83 -40.44 11.68 -3.95
CA GLY A 83 -41.47 12.03 -4.92
C GLY A 83 -42.80 12.38 -4.27
N ALA A 84 -43.26 11.59 -3.28
CA ALA A 84 -44.46 11.87 -2.51
C ALA A 84 -44.36 13.21 -1.77
N SER A 85 -43.20 13.54 -1.18
CA SER A 85 -42.97 14.86 -0.55
C SER A 85 -43.10 16.01 -1.56
N GLY A 86 -42.51 15.83 -2.76
CA GLY A 86 -42.60 16.80 -3.83
C GLY A 86 -44.06 17.04 -4.29
N LEU A 87 -44.83 15.98 -4.50
CA LEU A 87 -46.24 16.05 -4.87
C LEU A 87 -47.10 16.74 -3.79
N THR A 88 -46.79 16.49 -2.52
CA THR A 88 -47.51 17.12 -1.39
C THR A 88 -47.31 18.64 -1.38
N LEU A 89 -46.10 19.14 -1.70
CA LEU A 89 -45.82 20.55 -1.82
C LEU A 89 -46.44 21.16 -3.09
N ALA A 90 -46.43 20.43 -4.23
CA ALA A 90 -47.07 20.84 -5.45
C ALA A 90 -48.60 21.04 -5.27
N PHE A 91 -49.26 20.08 -4.57
CA PHE A 91 -50.66 20.18 -4.23
C PHE A 91 -50.92 21.42 -3.40
N ALA A 92 -50.10 21.75 -2.40
CA ALA A 92 -50.24 22.98 -1.64
C ALA A 92 -50.13 24.24 -2.51
N ALA A 93 -49.14 24.25 -3.43
CA ALA A 93 -48.91 25.39 -4.33
C ALA A 93 -50.08 25.64 -5.29
N ILE A 94 -50.78 24.58 -5.73
CA ILE A 94 -51.87 24.68 -6.71
C ILE A 94 -53.25 24.84 -6.04
N ALA A 95 -53.52 24.01 -5.04
CA ALA A 95 -54.89 23.87 -4.50
C ALA A 95 -55.16 24.73 -3.25
N LEU A 96 -54.09 25.06 -2.47
CA LEU A 96 -54.27 25.79 -1.22
C LEU A 96 -54.01 27.29 -1.32
N VAL A 97 -53.40 27.77 -2.39
CA VAL A 97 -53.03 29.18 -2.53
C VAL A 97 -54.22 29.97 -3.16
N PRO A 98 -54.78 31.01 -2.48
CA PRO A 98 -55.82 31.83 -3.05
C PRO A 98 -55.32 32.63 -4.25
N ALA A 99 -56.08 32.63 -5.36
CA ALA A 99 -55.73 33.34 -6.58
C ALA A 99 -55.71 34.87 -6.45
N ASP A 100 -56.53 35.39 -5.54
CA ASP A 100 -56.86 36.82 -5.46
C ASP A 100 -56.03 37.54 -4.37
N VAL A 101 -55.31 36.87 -3.53
CA VAL A 101 -54.64 37.46 -2.36
C VAL A 101 -53.11 37.37 -2.50
N PHE A 102 -52.52 38.39 -3.07
CA PHE A 102 -51.07 38.44 -3.40
C PHE A 102 -50.15 38.18 -2.21
N TYR A 103 -50.41 38.76 -1.04
CA TYR A 103 -49.53 38.58 0.11
C TYR A 103 -49.50 37.11 0.61
N LEU A 104 -50.65 36.40 0.56
CA LEU A 104 -50.70 34.96 0.89
C LEU A 104 -49.96 34.14 -0.14
N GLN A 105 -50.08 34.49 -1.44
CA GLN A 105 -49.28 33.83 -2.48
C GLN A 105 -47.78 33.96 -2.21
N ALA A 106 -47.31 35.19 -1.94
CA ALA A 106 -45.90 35.46 -1.66
C ALA A 106 -45.39 34.68 -0.46
N LEU A 107 -46.16 34.64 0.64
CA LEU A 107 -45.74 33.90 1.86
C LEU A 107 -45.74 32.40 1.65
N VAL A 108 -46.78 31.82 1.04
CA VAL A 108 -46.84 30.35 0.84
C VAL A 108 -45.82 29.89 -0.18
N TYR A 109 -45.63 30.60 -1.31
CA TYR A 109 -44.58 30.24 -2.27
C TYR A 109 -43.19 30.43 -1.70
N GLY A 110 -42.99 31.45 -0.84
CA GLY A 110 -41.75 31.63 -0.10
C GLY A 110 -41.43 30.43 0.85
N LEU A 111 -42.45 29.98 1.61
CA LEU A 111 -42.31 28.81 2.50
C LEU A 111 -42.06 27.50 1.72
N ILE A 112 -42.77 27.28 0.62
CA ILE A 112 -42.54 26.15 -0.28
C ILE A 112 -41.12 26.23 -0.87
N GLY A 113 -40.71 27.42 -1.32
CA GLY A 113 -39.37 27.68 -1.82
C GLY A 113 -38.28 27.36 -0.78
N ALA A 114 -38.48 27.75 0.49
CA ALA A 114 -37.55 27.41 1.58
C ALA A 114 -37.47 25.90 1.82
N ALA A 115 -38.61 25.19 1.77
CA ALA A 115 -38.62 23.72 1.89
C ALA A 115 -37.86 23.04 0.72
N ILE A 116 -38.05 23.56 -0.51
CA ILE A 116 -37.37 23.06 -1.71
C ILE A 116 -35.85 23.30 -1.61
N LEU A 117 -35.44 24.51 -1.19
CA LEU A 117 -34.01 24.83 -0.97
C LEU A 117 -33.36 23.91 0.06
N SER A 118 -34.02 23.67 1.19
CA SER A 118 -33.56 22.73 2.21
C SER A 118 -33.40 21.31 1.66
N ALA A 119 -34.38 20.84 0.89
CA ALA A 119 -34.31 19.52 0.25
C ALA A 119 -33.25 19.45 -0.85
N SER A 120 -33.03 20.54 -1.59
CA SER A 120 -32.06 20.58 -2.68
C SER A 120 -30.64 20.31 -2.18
N VAL A 121 -30.24 20.87 -1.06
CA VAL A 121 -28.93 20.67 -0.44
C VAL A 121 -28.73 19.19 -0.01
N ALA A 122 -29.73 18.65 0.67
CA ALA A 122 -29.62 17.25 1.19
C ALA A 122 -29.69 16.20 0.07
N TYR A 123 -30.54 16.41 -0.94
CA TYR A 123 -30.78 15.44 -2.01
C TYR A 123 -29.80 15.58 -3.17
N ALA A 124 -29.07 16.69 -3.28
CA ALA A 124 -28.03 16.90 -4.30
C ALA A 124 -26.89 15.88 -4.23
N ILE A 125 -26.71 15.19 -3.11
CA ILE A 125 -25.80 14.03 -2.96
C ILE A 125 -26.08 12.97 -4.03
N SER A 126 -27.35 12.78 -4.42
CA SER A 126 -27.77 11.91 -5.51
C SER A 126 -28.70 12.71 -6.45
N PHE A 127 -28.20 13.00 -7.64
CA PHE A 127 -28.99 13.77 -8.63
C PHE A 127 -30.34 13.13 -8.94
N SER A 128 -30.43 11.78 -8.94
CA SER A 128 -31.73 11.10 -9.11
C SER A 128 -32.69 11.33 -7.94
N ALA A 129 -32.20 11.42 -6.70
CA ALA A 129 -33.06 11.74 -5.54
C ALA A 129 -33.57 13.16 -5.60
N PHE A 130 -32.71 14.11 -5.98
CA PHE A 130 -33.10 15.49 -6.20
C PHE A 130 -34.17 15.63 -7.30
N LEU A 131 -33.95 15.00 -8.47
CA LEU A 131 -34.94 15.04 -9.58
C LEU A 131 -36.29 14.46 -9.16
N THR A 132 -36.29 13.32 -8.44
CA THR A 132 -37.52 12.66 -8.00
C THR A 132 -38.33 13.52 -7.00
N PHE A 133 -37.67 14.43 -6.28
CA PHE A 133 -38.31 15.39 -5.41
C PHE A 133 -38.72 16.69 -6.17
N ALA A 134 -37.76 17.31 -6.88
CA ALA A 134 -37.90 18.64 -7.43
C ALA A 134 -38.87 18.70 -8.64
N LEU A 135 -38.80 17.68 -9.53
CA LEU A 135 -39.69 17.67 -10.70
C LEU A 135 -41.17 17.54 -10.32
N PRO A 136 -41.61 16.58 -9.47
CA PRO A 136 -43.00 16.49 -9.05
C PRO A 136 -43.46 17.71 -8.24
N CYS A 137 -42.55 18.40 -7.55
CA CYS A 137 -42.85 19.57 -6.77
C CYS A 137 -43.09 20.82 -7.66
N LEU A 138 -42.12 21.13 -8.53
CA LEU A 138 -42.08 22.40 -9.27
C LEU A 138 -42.80 22.32 -10.63
N LEU A 139 -42.65 21.20 -11.36
CA LEU A 139 -43.15 21.11 -12.73
C LEU A 139 -44.68 21.31 -12.84
N PRO A 140 -45.52 20.61 -12.03
CA PRO A 140 -46.95 20.81 -12.06
C PRO A 140 -47.38 22.25 -11.61
N SER A 141 -46.70 22.75 -10.55
CA SER A 141 -46.99 24.09 -10.01
C SER A 141 -46.62 25.17 -10.99
N VAL A 142 -45.44 25.09 -11.61
CA VAL A 142 -44.98 26.03 -12.64
C VAL A 142 -45.90 25.95 -13.86
N GLY A 143 -46.24 24.76 -14.34
CA GLY A 143 -47.16 24.57 -15.46
C GLY A 143 -48.54 25.19 -15.22
N TYR A 144 -49.13 24.95 -14.04
CA TYR A 144 -50.40 25.52 -13.64
C TYR A 144 -50.35 27.06 -13.62
N LEU A 145 -49.31 27.65 -13.00
CA LEU A 145 -49.16 29.09 -12.87
C LEU A 145 -48.89 29.79 -14.21
N LEU A 146 -48.12 29.18 -15.12
CA LEU A 146 -47.85 29.74 -16.45
C LEU A 146 -49.07 29.72 -17.36
N LEU A 147 -49.96 28.72 -17.22
CA LEU A 147 -51.20 28.58 -18.00
C LEU A 147 -52.36 29.42 -17.44
N SER A 148 -52.18 30.07 -16.29
CA SER A 148 -53.21 30.92 -15.67
C SER A 148 -53.43 32.21 -16.48
N ASP A 149 -54.66 32.65 -16.53
CA ASP A 149 -55.03 33.95 -17.14
C ASP A 149 -54.58 35.13 -16.30
N ASN A 150 -54.32 34.93 -15.01
CA ASN A 150 -53.90 36.01 -14.10
C ASN A 150 -52.41 36.33 -14.29
N SER A 151 -52.14 37.64 -14.60
CA SER A 151 -50.76 38.12 -14.83
C SER A 151 -49.85 37.94 -13.63
N VAL A 152 -50.34 38.04 -12.39
CA VAL A 152 -49.57 37.81 -11.16
C VAL A 152 -49.17 36.33 -11.02
N GLN A 153 -50.12 35.45 -11.30
CA GLN A 153 -49.81 33.97 -11.26
C GLN A 153 -48.82 33.60 -12.33
N ARG A 154 -48.89 34.15 -13.54
CA ARG A 154 -47.85 33.94 -14.58
C ARG A 154 -46.48 34.45 -14.14
N GLY A 155 -46.43 35.58 -13.42
CA GLY A 155 -45.20 36.09 -12.81
C GLY A 155 -44.57 35.08 -11.84
N TRP A 156 -45.39 34.46 -10.96
CA TRP A 156 -44.94 33.38 -10.09
C TRP A 156 -44.47 32.13 -10.85
N GLY A 157 -45.15 31.79 -11.95
CA GLY A 157 -44.76 30.71 -12.84
C GLY A 157 -43.37 30.92 -13.48
N LEU A 158 -43.10 32.15 -13.95
CA LEU A 158 -41.79 32.55 -14.48
C LEU A 158 -40.69 32.45 -13.39
N LEU A 159 -40.98 33.00 -12.21
CA LEU A 159 -40.04 32.91 -11.07
C LEU A 159 -39.75 31.44 -10.67
N GLY A 160 -40.81 30.60 -10.62
CA GLY A 160 -40.70 29.17 -10.38
C GLY A 160 -39.88 28.44 -11.43
N SER A 161 -39.99 28.84 -12.72
CA SER A 161 -39.19 28.29 -13.82
C SER A 161 -37.71 28.62 -13.66
N ILE A 162 -37.39 29.85 -13.31
CA ILE A 162 -36.00 30.28 -13.04
C ILE A 162 -35.44 29.54 -11.83
N LEU A 163 -36.25 29.41 -10.76
CA LEU A 163 -35.87 28.68 -9.57
C LEU A 163 -35.59 27.20 -9.90
N LEU A 164 -36.44 26.54 -10.66
CA LEU A 164 -36.23 25.16 -11.09
C LEU A 164 -34.92 24.99 -11.86
N LEU A 165 -34.65 25.88 -12.82
CA LEU A 165 -33.40 25.82 -13.60
C LEU A 165 -32.19 26.06 -12.71
N ALA A 166 -32.22 27.06 -11.85
CA ALA A 166 -31.12 27.33 -10.91
C ALA A 166 -30.84 26.14 -9.99
N LEU A 167 -31.88 25.52 -9.43
CA LEU A 167 -31.75 24.36 -8.55
C LEU A 167 -31.23 23.13 -9.28
N LEU A 168 -31.63 22.92 -10.55
CA LEU A 168 -31.08 21.82 -11.38
C LEU A 168 -29.58 21.99 -11.59
N VAL A 169 -29.11 23.20 -11.90
CA VAL A 169 -27.68 23.50 -12.07
C VAL A 169 -26.93 23.31 -10.78
N VAL A 170 -27.42 23.86 -9.66
CA VAL A 170 -26.80 23.73 -8.35
C VAL A 170 -26.73 22.26 -7.92
N ALA A 171 -27.80 21.51 -8.04
CA ALA A 171 -27.86 20.10 -7.70
C ALA A 171 -26.88 19.28 -8.55
N TRP A 172 -26.74 19.57 -9.84
CA TRP A 172 -25.77 18.95 -10.72
C TRP A 172 -24.33 19.26 -10.28
N GLN A 173 -24.02 20.52 -9.97
CA GLN A 173 -22.68 20.91 -9.48
C GLN A 173 -22.35 20.24 -8.16
N VAL A 174 -23.25 20.26 -7.18
CA VAL A 174 -23.07 19.64 -5.86
C VAL A 174 -22.87 18.12 -6.01
N ASN A 175 -23.70 17.47 -6.83
CA ASN A 175 -23.56 16.04 -7.11
C ASN A 175 -22.17 15.73 -7.68
N ARG A 176 -21.69 16.55 -8.62
CA ARG A 176 -20.35 16.40 -9.23
C ARG A 176 -19.23 16.58 -8.20
N LEU A 177 -19.36 17.56 -7.30
CA LEU A 177 -18.40 17.80 -6.21
C LEU A 177 -18.36 16.64 -5.23
N VAL A 178 -19.53 16.14 -4.81
CA VAL A 178 -19.63 14.98 -3.91
C VAL A 178 -19.00 13.73 -4.53
N GLN A 179 -19.26 13.50 -5.83
CA GLN A 179 -18.66 12.37 -6.54
C GLN A 179 -17.13 12.45 -6.56
N ARG A 180 -16.58 13.63 -6.86
CA ARG A 180 -15.14 13.86 -6.87
C ARG A 180 -14.53 13.67 -5.47
N SER A 181 -15.15 14.25 -4.45
CA SER A 181 -14.71 14.12 -3.07
C SER A 181 -14.69 12.67 -2.58
N LEU A 182 -15.72 11.89 -2.90
CA LEU A 182 -15.77 10.47 -2.56
C LEU A 182 -14.66 9.67 -3.28
N LEU A 183 -14.47 9.90 -4.58
CA LEU A 183 -13.39 9.26 -5.34
C LEU A 183 -12.01 9.57 -4.75
N GLN A 184 -11.77 10.84 -4.40
CA GLN A 184 -10.52 11.27 -3.76
C GLN A 184 -10.30 10.57 -2.41
N ARG A 185 -11.33 10.46 -1.58
CA ARG A 185 -11.24 9.76 -0.29
C ARG A 185 -10.85 8.30 -0.46
N PHE A 186 -11.48 7.59 -1.39
CA PHE A 186 -11.12 6.19 -1.66
C PHE A 186 -9.71 6.04 -2.22
N HIS A 187 -9.31 6.96 -3.11
CA HIS A 187 -7.95 6.97 -3.64
C HIS A 187 -6.90 7.23 -2.55
N ASN A 188 -7.16 8.21 -1.68
CA ASN A 188 -6.27 8.52 -0.57
C ASN A 188 -6.17 7.35 0.43
N GLN A 189 -7.29 6.68 0.75
CA GLN A 189 -7.26 5.50 1.61
C GLN A 189 -6.43 4.36 1.01
N ALA A 190 -6.59 4.10 -0.28
CA ALA A 190 -5.77 3.10 -0.99
C ALA A 190 -4.28 3.49 -0.99
N LEU A 191 -3.97 4.78 -1.19
CA LEU A 191 -2.59 5.29 -1.17
C LEU A 191 -1.97 5.15 0.22
N ILE A 192 -2.70 5.49 1.29
CA ILE A 192 -2.24 5.33 2.68
C ILE A 192 -1.92 3.85 2.96
N SER A 193 -2.84 2.94 2.61
CA SER A 193 -2.62 1.50 2.79
C SER A 193 -1.38 1.00 2.03
N ASN A 194 -1.18 1.45 0.79
CA ASN A 194 0.00 1.08 0.00
C ASN A 194 1.30 1.63 0.61
N LEU A 195 1.26 2.87 1.13
CA LEU A 195 2.41 3.48 1.82
C LEU A 195 2.76 2.74 3.11
N GLU A 196 1.77 2.33 3.90
CA GLU A 196 1.98 1.52 5.10
C GLU A 196 2.62 0.17 4.77
N HIS A 197 2.14 -0.52 3.74
CA HIS A 197 2.74 -1.76 3.27
C HIS A 197 4.19 -1.56 2.78
N ALA A 198 4.44 -0.53 1.97
CA ALA A 198 5.78 -0.21 1.49
C ALA A 198 6.74 0.15 2.64
N LYS A 199 6.25 0.89 3.65
CA LYS A 199 7.02 1.22 4.85
C LYS A 199 7.41 -0.03 5.63
N LEU A 200 6.46 -0.93 5.90
CA LEU A 200 6.74 -2.19 6.61
C LEU A 200 7.74 -3.07 5.85
N GLN A 201 7.64 -3.14 4.53
CA GLN A 201 8.62 -3.85 3.70
C GLN A 201 10.01 -3.21 3.78
N ALA A 202 10.10 -1.89 3.71
CA ALA A 202 11.37 -1.19 3.83
C ALA A 202 12.01 -1.36 5.22
N GLU A 203 11.22 -1.33 6.29
CA GLU A 203 11.68 -1.59 7.65
C GLU A 203 12.19 -3.04 7.81
N GLY A 204 11.50 -4.02 7.23
CA GLY A 204 11.93 -5.43 7.20
C GLY A 204 13.26 -5.59 6.46
N LEU A 205 13.39 -5.04 5.25
CA LEU A 205 14.63 -5.08 4.46
C LEU A 205 15.79 -4.38 5.17
N ASN A 206 15.54 -3.24 5.83
CA ASN A 206 16.58 -2.55 6.61
C ASN A 206 17.05 -3.39 7.80
N GLY A 207 16.14 -4.12 8.46
CA GLY A 207 16.48 -5.07 9.52
C GLY A 207 17.36 -6.22 9.03
N GLU A 208 17.00 -6.83 7.89
CA GLU A 208 17.81 -7.90 7.26
C GLU A 208 19.19 -7.39 6.84
N LEU A 209 19.24 -6.21 6.21
CA LEU A 209 20.50 -5.59 5.80
C LEU A 209 21.40 -5.28 6.99
N ALA A 210 20.84 -4.74 8.08
CA ALA A 210 21.59 -4.47 9.31
C ALA A 210 22.19 -5.76 9.90
N HIS A 211 21.44 -6.87 9.87
CA HIS A 211 21.92 -8.16 10.32
C HIS A 211 23.03 -8.69 9.42
N GLU A 212 22.89 -8.62 8.11
CA GLU A 212 23.93 -9.03 7.15
C GLU A 212 25.21 -8.21 7.31
N VAL A 213 25.09 -6.89 7.46
CA VAL A 213 26.25 -6.00 7.70
C VAL A 213 26.99 -6.41 8.99
N GLU A 214 26.28 -6.72 10.06
CA GLU A 214 26.90 -7.14 11.31
C GLU A 214 27.56 -8.53 11.17
N GLN A 215 26.96 -9.46 10.45
CA GLN A 215 27.59 -10.77 10.13
C GLN A 215 28.88 -10.58 9.33
N ARG A 216 28.87 -9.75 8.30
CA ARG A 216 30.08 -9.46 7.51
C ARG A 216 31.18 -8.83 8.36
N ARG A 217 30.84 -7.88 9.22
CA ARG A 217 31.81 -7.26 10.14
C ARG A 217 32.43 -8.26 11.12
N ARG A 218 31.68 -9.26 11.58
CA ARG A 218 32.22 -10.33 12.42
C ARG A 218 33.17 -11.22 11.62
N ALA A 219 32.74 -11.68 10.46
CA ALA A 219 33.56 -12.50 9.57
C ALA A 219 34.87 -11.79 9.17
N GLU A 220 34.83 -10.48 8.89
CA GLU A 220 36.06 -9.71 8.62
C GLU A 220 36.97 -9.60 9.82
N ARG A 221 36.43 -9.47 11.04
CA ARG A 221 37.26 -9.45 12.26
C ARG A 221 37.94 -10.79 12.48
N ASP A 222 37.20 -11.89 12.36
CA ASP A 222 37.68 -13.24 12.50
C ASP A 222 38.76 -13.56 11.45
N LEU A 223 38.56 -13.15 10.20
CA LEU A 223 39.54 -13.30 9.12
C LEU A 223 40.82 -12.52 9.38
N ARG A 224 40.71 -11.25 9.84
CA ARG A 224 41.89 -10.46 10.20
C ARG A 224 42.70 -11.08 11.35
N GLN A 225 42.02 -11.61 12.35
CA GLN A 225 42.65 -12.30 13.45
C GLN A 225 43.38 -13.56 12.96
N ALA A 226 42.70 -14.42 12.19
CA ALA A 226 43.28 -15.63 11.64
C ALA A 226 44.48 -15.31 10.72
N HIS A 227 44.40 -14.22 9.94
CA HIS A 227 45.52 -13.79 9.09
C HIS A 227 46.72 -13.34 9.93
N GLY A 228 46.51 -12.58 10.99
CA GLY A 228 47.58 -12.19 11.91
C GLY A 228 48.22 -13.40 12.64
N GLU A 229 47.45 -14.38 13.06
CA GLU A 229 47.95 -15.62 13.65
C GLU A 229 48.76 -16.45 12.64
N LEU A 230 48.33 -16.48 11.37
CA LEU A 230 49.06 -17.17 10.30
C LEU A 230 50.38 -16.45 10.00
N GLU A 231 50.39 -15.13 9.90
CA GLU A 231 51.62 -14.35 9.68
C GLU A 231 52.63 -14.58 10.77
N MET A 232 52.23 -14.60 12.07
CA MET A 232 53.12 -14.92 13.20
C MET A 232 53.68 -16.35 13.08
N ARG A 233 52.84 -17.33 12.75
CA ARG A 233 53.27 -18.74 12.59
C ARG A 233 54.20 -18.92 11.42
N VAL A 234 53.97 -18.23 10.30
CA VAL A 234 54.89 -18.23 9.14
C VAL A 234 56.25 -17.61 9.53
N ALA A 235 56.24 -16.48 10.23
CA ALA A 235 57.47 -15.83 10.69
C ALA A 235 58.28 -16.76 11.64
N GLU A 236 57.62 -17.42 12.60
CA GLU A 236 58.23 -18.37 13.52
C GLU A 236 58.84 -19.59 12.79
N ARG A 237 58.09 -20.18 11.86
CA ARG A 237 58.58 -21.30 11.06
C ARG A 237 59.72 -20.91 10.11
N THR A 238 59.70 -19.69 9.58
CA THR A 238 60.80 -19.23 8.74
C THR A 238 62.09 -19.08 9.53
N LEU A 239 62.02 -18.56 10.77
CA LEU A 239 63.16 -18.49 11.69
C LEU A 239 63.68 -19.87 12.04
N GLU A 240 62.79 -20.79 12.41
CA GLU A 240 63.15 -22.17 12.74
C GLU A 240 63.84 -22.90 11.56
N LEU A 241 63.31 -22.69 10.33
CA LEU A 241 63.91 -23.21 9.10
C LEU A 241 65.30 -22.64 8.83
N ASP A 242 65.47 -21.34 9.04
CA ASP A 242 66.77 -20.67 8.84
C ASP A 242 67.84 -21.19 9.85
N GLU A 243 67.45 -21.29 11.12
CA GLU A 243 68.34 -21.91 12.15
C GLU A 243 68.74 -23.35 11.81
N THR A 244 67.74 -24.16 11.37
CA THR A 244 68.01 -25.55 11.00
C THR A 244 68.88 -25.65 9.73
N ALA A 245 68.69 -24.82 8.76
CA ALA A 245 69.47 -24.71 7.55
C ALA A 245 70.92 -24.31 7.86
N HIS A 246 71.13 -23.35 8.74
CA HIS A 246 72.44 -22.94 9.21
C HIS A 246 73.19 -24.06 9.98
N ALA A 247 72.43 -24.71 10.88
CA ALA A 247 72.99 -25.84 11.63
C ALA A 247 73.42 -27.04 10.72
N LEU A 248 72.55 -27.33 9.73
CA LEU A 248 72.85 -28.40 8.75
C LEU A 248 74.05 -28.02 7.85
N SER A 249 74.12 -26.80 7.38
CA SER A 249 75.25 -26.28 6.59
C SER A 249 76.55 -26.36 7.35
N LYS A 250 76.58 -25.96 8.64
CA LYS A 250 77.75 -26.05 9.52
C LYS A 250 78.14 -27.50 9.78
N SER A 251 77.18 -28.37 9.99
CA SER A 251 77.44 -29.81 10.17
C SER A 251 78.05 -30.44 8.92
N ARG A 252 77.47 -30.10 7.74
CA ARG A 252 77.98 -30.59 6.44
C ARG A 252 79.40 -30.08 6.17
N ALA A 253 79.68 -28.79 6.42
CA ALA A 253 81.08 -28.27 6.28
C ALA A 253 82.08 -28.99 7.22
N ARG A 254 81.68 -29.24 8.47
CA ARG A 254 82.54 -30.00 9.40
C ARG A 254 82.80 -31.44 8.94
N LEU A 255 81.79 -32.11 8.40
CA LEU A 255 81.88 -33.46 7.90
C LEU A 255 82.79 -33.48 6.67
N THR A 256 82.69 -32.56 5.75
CA THR A 256 83.56 -32.43 4.58
C THR A 256 85.02 -32.24 5.02
N LEU A 257 85.29 -31.32 5.96
CA LEU A 257 86.64 -31.05 6.46
C LEU A 257 87.20 -32.29 7.17
N ALA A 258 86.39 -33.02 7.92
CA ALA A 258 86.84 -34.29 8.61
C ALA A 258 87.23 -35.39 7.59
N ILE A 259 86.42 -35.52 6.54
CA ILE A 259 86.70 -36.47 5.46
C ILE A 259 87.98 -36.08 4.69
N GLU A 260 88.12 -34.81 4.35
CA GLU A 260 89.30 -34.31 3.68
C GLU A 260 90.58 -34.46 4.53
N ALA A 261 90.52 -34.16 5.84
CA ALA A 261 91.65 -34.28 6.78
C ALA A 261 92.05 -35.70 7.12
N SER A 262 91.11 -36.63 7.04
CA SER A 262 91.34 -38.05 7.35
C SER A 262 91.85 -38.88 6.15
N GLU A 263 91.88 -38.26 4.97
CA GLU A 263 92.22 -38.90 3.70
C GLU A 263 91.35 -40.12 3.36
N LEU A 264 90.10 -40.17 3.92
CA LEU A 264 89.14 -41.24 3.73
C LEU A 264 88.42 -41.08 2.39
N GLY A 265 88.21 -42.16 1.68
CA GLY A 265 87.30 -42.24 0.54
C GLY A 265 85.92 -42.63 1.02
N LEU A 266 84.91 -41.76 0.69
CA LEU A 266 83.50 -42.08 0.91
C LEU A 266 82.95 -42.74 -0.33
N TRP A 267 82.15 -43.79 -0.10
CA TRP A 267 81.42 -44.42 -1.19
C TRP A 267 80.02 -44.83 -0.69
N ASP A 268 79.09 -44.79 -1.60
CA ASP A 268 77.70 -45.18 -1.43
C ASP A 268 77.33 -46.09 -2.58
N TRP A 269 76.78 -47.23 -2.29
CA TRP A 269 76.43 -48.25 -3.28
C TRP A 269 74.91 -48.33 -3.39
N ASP A 270 74.38 -47.92 -4.53
CA ASP A 270 73.00 -48.18 -4.87
C ASP A 270 72.81 -49.62 -5.32
N LEU A 271 72.13 -50.38 -4.47
CA LEU A 271 71.89 -51.82 -4.69
C LEU A 271 70.95 -52.11 -5.85
N GLN A 272 70.17 -51.13 -6.30
CA GLN A 272 69.22 -51.33 -7.41
C GLN A 272 69.89 -51.10 -8.78
N SER A 273 70.71 -50.08 -8.87
CA SER A 273 71.41 -49.70 -10.12
C SER A 273 72.79 -50.29 -10.21
N ASP A 274 73.33 -50.91 -9.15
CA ASP A 274 74.68 -51.38 -9.00
C ASP A 274 75.72 -50.24 -9.19
N GLU A 275 75.29 -48.99 -9.05
CA GLU A 275 76.10 -47.79 -9.23
C GLU A 275 76.79 -47.43 -7.89
N VAL A 276 78.10 -47.17 -7.91
CA VAL A 276 78.83 -46.71 -6.75
C VAL A 276 79.13 -45.22 -6.88
N HIS A 277 78.45 -44.40 -6.06
CA HIS A 277 78.79 -42.99 -5.90
C HIS A 277 79.97 -42.86 -4.93
N HIS A 278 80.99 -42.16 -5.34
CA HIS A 278 82.23 -42.11 -4.56
C HIS A 278 82.90 -40.74 -4.57
N SER A 279 83.70 -40.45 -3.53
CA SER A 279 84.60 -39.29 -3.50
C SER A 279 86.07 -39.76 -3.71
N ARG A 280 86.92 -40.01 -3.54
CA ARG A 280 88.34 -40.32 -3.75
C ARG A 280 88.59 -41.76 -4.17
N LEU A 281 87.58 -42.54 -4.49
CA LEU A 281 87.72 -43.97 -4.79
C LEU A 281 88.62 -44.19 -5.99
N LYS A 282 88.59 -43.30 -6.97
CA LYS A 282 89.41 -43.31 -8.14
C LYS A 282 90.92 -43.19 -7.78
N GLU A 283 91.25 -42.30 -6.86
CA GLU A 283 92.62 -42.09 -6.37
C GLU A 283 93.12 -43.29 -5.58
N ILE A 284 92.28 -43.84 -4.69
CA ILE A 284 92.64 -44.96 -3.81
C ILE A 284 92.84 -46.28 -4.58
N PHE A 285 91.99 -46.53 -5.59
CA PHE A 285 92.06 -47.79 -6.37
C PHE A 285 92.79 -47.60 -7.71
N GLY A 286 93.34 -46.44 -8.00
CA GLY A 286 94.11 -46.16 -9.22
C GLY A 286 93.26 -46.30 -10.50
N LEU A 287 92.06 -45.81 -10.46
CA LEU A 287 91.16 -45.79 -11.62
C LEU A 287 91.48 -44.59 -12.51
N GLU A 288 91.28 -44.72 -13.84
CA GLU A 288 91.45 -43.61 -14.78
C GLU A 288 90.46 -42.44 -14.51
N PRO A 289 90.93 -41.24 -14.67
CA PRO A 289 90.09 -40.01 -14.37
C PRO A 289 88.80 -39.92 -15.16
N ASP A 290 88.75 -40.51 -16.34
CA ASP A 290 87.61 -40.40 -17.30
C ASP A 290 86.51 -41.43 -17.11
N GLU A 291 86.66 -42.39 -16.18
CA GLU A 291 85.58 -43.34 -15.85
C GLU A 291 84.48 -42.63 -15.08
N VAL A 292 83.34 -42.28 -15.79
CA VAL A 292 82.24 -41.51 -15.24
C VAL A 292 81.37 -42.27 -14.26
N GLN A 293 81.23 -43.59 -14.48
CA GLN A 293 80.43 -44.45 -13.60
C GLN A 293 81.29 -45.63 -13.15
N VAL A 294 81.39 -45.90 -11.85
CA VAL A 294 82.09 -47.04 -11.26
C VAL A 294 81.06 -47.98 -10.72
N MET A 295 81.03 -49.19 -11.25
CA MET A 295 80.16 -50.25 -10.73
C MET A 295 80.96 -51.15 -9.75
N LEU A 296 80.30 -51.76 -8.77
CA LEU A 296 80.98 -52.60 -7.78
C LEU A 296 81.77 -53.72 -8.44
N ARG A 297 81.31 -54.25 -9.57
CA ARG A 297 82.06 -55.27 -10.37
C ARG A 297 83.41 -54.82 -10.88
N ASP A 298 83.63 -53.52 -11.07
CA ASP A 298 84.86 -52.94 -11.62
C ASP A 298 85.89 -52.73 -10.51
N LEU A 299 85.47 -52.72 -9.23
CA LEU A 299 86.24 -52.58 -8.06
C LEU A 299 86.77 -54.00 -7.52
N LYS A 300 85.94 -55.03 -7.70
CA LYS A 300 86.27 -56.40 -7.22
C LYS A 300 87.63 -56.93 -7.62
N PRO A 301 88.13 -56.75 -8.85
CA PRO A 301 89.45 -57.23 -9.26
C PRO A 301 90.65 -56.51 -8.58
N ARG A 302 90.40 -55.39 -7.95
CA ARG A 302 91.40 -54.52 -7.33
C ARG A 302 91.46 -54.67 -5.80
N LEU A 303 90.56 -55.48 -5.25
CA LEU A 303 90.50 -55.77 -3.83
C LEU A 303 91.50 -56.95 -3.49
N HIS A 304 92.05 -56.94 -2.28
CA HIS A 304 92.81 -58.05 -1.83
C HIS A 304 91.95 -59.31 -1.76
N PRO A 305 92.45 -60.48 -2.17
CA PRO A 305 91.66 -61.70 -2.20
C PRO A 305 91.02 -62.09 -0.85
N ASP A 306 91.66 -61.74 0.28
CA ASP A 306 91.10 -62.03 1.61
C ASP A 306 89.93 -61.11 2.00
N ASP A 307 89.78 -59.98 1.34
CA ASP A 307 88.71 -59.00 1.64
C ASP A 307 87.42 -59.22 0.77
N LEU A 308 87.54 -60.04 -0.29
CA LEU A 308 86.43 -60.36 -1.18
C LEU A 308 85.22 -61.09 -0.53
N PRO A 309 85.37 -61.92 0.50
CA PRO A 309 84.29 -62.61 1.17
C PRO A 309 83.44 -61.68 2.08
N VAL A 310 83.94 -60.50 2.40
CA VAL A 310 83.32 -59.58 3.33
C VAL A 310 82.39 -58.55 2.59
N LEU A 311 82.56 -58.47 1.30
CA LEU A 311 81.75 -57.62 0.41
C LEU A 311 80.61 -58.39 -0.28
#